data_370992c38740d5c7b8b0a952fbe946cf
#
_entry.id   370992c38740d5c7b8b0a952fbe946cf
#
_cell.length_a   1.000
_cell.length_b   1.000
_cell.length_c   1.000
_cell.angle_alpha   90.00
_cell.angle_beta   90.00
_cell.angle_gamma   90.00
#
_symmetry.space_group_name_H-M   'P 1'
#
loop_
_entity.id
_entity.type
_entity.pdbx_description
1 polymer ?
#
loop_
_entity_poly.entity_id
_entity_poly.type
_entity_poly.pdbx_seq_one_letter_code
_entity_poly.pdbx_strand_id
1 'polypeptide(L)' 'MGRVYYKKLPLFHLYDSDLTGTQKLLMTLLLVDRYDIYELSFLARMCPEDVTTDLAELKRKGYLQSK' A
#
# COMPACT_ATOMS: atom_id res chain seq x y z
N MET A 1 11.39 2.77 12.49
CA MET A 1 10.77 2.00 11.43
C MET A 1 10.71 2.81 10.14
N GLY A 2 11.10 2.23 9.06
CA GLY A 2 11.08 2.93 7.80
C GLY A 2 9.69 2.99 7.18
N ARG A 3 9.53 3.91 6.24
CA ARG A 3 8.32 3.99 5.46
C ARG A 3 8.42 3.06 4.26
N VAL A 4 7.29 2.76 3.64
CA VAL A 4 7.28 1.96 2.43
C VAL A 4 7.25 2.89 1.22
N TYR A 5 7.82 2.44 0.14
CA TYR A 5 7.93 3.22 -1.09
C TYR A 5 7.37 2.46 -2.27
N TYR A 6 6.86 3.22 -3.21
CA TYR A 6 6.38 2.66 -4.46
C TYR A 6 7.60 2.20 -5.28
N LYS A 7 7.59 0.96 -5.69
CA LYS A 7 8.73 0.36 -6.38
C LYS A 7 8.54 0.25 -7.88
N LYS A 8 7.29 0.07 -8.32
CA LYS A 8 6.97 -0.09 -9.73
C LYS A 8 6.50 1.23 -10.32
N LEU A 9 6.25 1.25 -11.62
CA LEU A 9 5.76 2.44 -12.29
C LEU A 9 4.44 2.89 -11.67
N PRO A 10 4.23 4.21 -11.56
CA PRO A 10 2.99 4.74 -11.01
C PRO A 10 1.77 4.20 -11.74
N LEU A 11 0.71 3.92 -10.98
CA LEU A 11 -0.57 3.44 -11.46
C LEU A 11 -0.56 2.03 -12.06
N PHE A 12 0.60 1.37 -12.12
CA PHE A 12 0.66 0.00 -12.62
C PHE A 12 -0.23 -0.93 -11.82
N HIS A 13 -0.33 -0.68 -10.51
CA HIS A 13 -1.15 -1.50 -9.63
C HIS A 13 -2.63 -1.52 -10.00
N LEU A 14 -3.11 -0.49 -10.67
CA LEU A 14 -4.52 -0.41 -11.06
C LEU A 14 -4.89 -1.46 -12.11
N TYR A 15 -3.90 -1.95 -12.84
CA TYR A 15 -4.12 -2.95 -13.88
C TYR A 15 -3.87 -4.37 -13.40
N ASP A 16 -3.45 -4.54 -12.14
CA ASP A 16 -3.13 -5.86 -11.60
C ASP A 16 -4.38 -6.47 -10.99
N SER A 17 -4.94 -7.47 -11.66
CA SER A 17 -6.16 -8.14 -11.20
C SER A 17 -5.95 -8.98 -9.94
N ASP A 18 -4.69 -9.24 -9.56
CA ASP A 18 -4.40 -9.99 -8.34
C ASP A 18 -4.48 -9.15 -7.08
N LEU A 19 -4.58 -7.83 -7.22
CA LEU A 19 -4.71 -6.94 -6.08
C LEU A 19 -6.17 -6.74 -5.71
N THR A 20 -6.43 -6.70 -4.40
CA THR A 20 -7.77 -6.36 -3.91
C THR A 20 -8.02 -4.86 -4.04
N GLY A 21 -9.28 -4.46 -3.88
CA GLY A 21 -9.62 -3.03 -3.90
C GLY A 21 -8.90 -2.26 -2.80
N THR A 22 -8.78 -2.83 -1.59
CA THR A 22 -8.08 -2.16 -0.50
C THR A 22 -6.59 -2.02 -0.78
N GLN A 23 -5.99 -3.04 -1.40
CA GLN A 23 -4.59 -2.96 -1.77
C GLN A 23 -4.35 -1.89 -2.83
N LYS A 24 -5.24 -1.78 -3.81
CA LYS A 24 -5.14 -0.73 -4.82
C LYS A 24 -5.30 0.66 -4.19
N LEU A 25 -6.21 0.79 -3.23
CA LEU A 25 -6.41 2.05 -2.53
C LEU A 25 -5.16 2.45 -1.77
N LEU A 26 -4.56 1.51 -1.03
CA LEU A 26 -3.34 1.79 -0.27
C LEU A 26 -2.20 2.22 -1.19
N MET A 27 -2.05 1.56 -2.33
CA MET A 27 -1.03 1.95 -3.30
C MET A 27 -1.27 3.36 -3.84
N THR A 28 -2.52 3.68 -4.13
CA THR A 28 -2.88 5.01 -4.62
C THR A 28 -2.56 6.08 -3.58
N LEU A 29 -2.86 5.82 -2.32
CA LEU A 29 -2.54 6.76 -1.25
C LEU A 29 -1.04 6.97 -1.12
N LEU A 30 -0.26 5.91 -1.26
CA LEU A 30 1.19 6.00 -1.17
C LEU A 30 1.82 6.75 -2.35
N LEU A 31 1.10 6.89 -3.45
CA LEU A 31 1.54 7.74 -4.56
C LEU A 31 1.39 9.22 -4.21
N VAL A 32 0.43 9.56 -3.35
CA VAL A 32 0.18 10.94 -2.96
C VAL A 32 1.21 11.40 -1.94
N ASP A 33 1.50 10.57 -0.94
CA ASP A 33 2.41 10.94 0.12
C ASP A 33 2.92 9.67 0.81
N ARG A 34 3.83 9.87 1.75
CA ARG A 34 4.40 8.78 2.55
C ARG A 34 3.66 8.68 3.86
N TYR A 35 2.56 7.94 3.85
CA TYR A 35 1.75 7.76 5.04
C TYR A 35 2.28 6.60 5.89
N ASP A 36 2.14 6.70 7.20
CA ASP A 36 2.40 5.57 8.08
C ASP A 36 1.16 4.68 8.19
N ILE A 37 1.26 3.58 8.93
CA ILE A 37 0.18 2.61 9.05
C ILE A 37 -1.09 3.24 9.63
N TYR A 38 -0.93 4.11 10.61
CA TYR A 38 -2.10 4.73 11.25
C TYR A 38 -2.78 5.74 10.34
N GLU A 39 -2.01 6.49 9.59
CA GLU A 39 -2.55 7.41 8.60
C GLU A 39 -3.29 6.65 7.51
N LEU A 40 -2.69 5.57 7.01
CA LEU A 40 -3.34 4.74 6.00
C LEU A 40 -4.62 4.11 6.53
N SER A 41 -4.59 3.64 7.77
CA SER A 41 -5.75 3.07 8.43
C SER A 41 -6.91 4.07 8.47
N PHE A 42 -6.61 5.29 8.83
CA PHE A 42 -7.62 6.34 8.89
C PHE A 42 -8.17 6.68 7.51
N LEU A 43 -7.27 6.90 6.56
CA LEU A 43 -7.67 7.32 5.21
C LEU A 43 -8.41 6.23 4.44
N ALA A 44 -8.00 4.99 4.61
CA ALA A 44 -8.62 3.85 3.92
C ALA A 44 -9.79 3.26 4.69
N ARG A 45 -10.05 3.75 5.90
CA ARG A 45 -11.08 3.23 6.80
C ARG A 45 -10.92 1.75 7.06
N MET A 46 -9.69 1.36 7.36
CA MET A 46 -9.33 -0.03 7.64
C MET A 46 -8.73 -0.12 9.03
N CYS A 47 -8.78 -1.31 9.62
CA CYS A 47 -8.06 -1.57 10.85
C CYS A 47 -6.56 -1.57 10.59
N PRO A 48 -5.73 -1.07 11.52
CA PRO A 48 -4.28 -1.10 11.33
C PRO A 48 -3.74 -2.50 11.03
N GLU A 49 -4.34 -3.52 11.61
CA GLU A 49 -3.93 -4.90 11.33
C GLU A 49 -4.16 -5.28 9.88
N ASP A 50 -5.28 -4.87 9.31
CA ASP A 50 -5.59 -5.14 7.91
C ASP A 50 -4.64 -4.37 6.99
N VAL A 51 -4.32 -3.13 7.34
CA VAL A 51 -3.34 -2.33 6.60
C VAL A 51 -1.99 -3.05 6.61
N THR A 52 -1.56 -3.52 7.77
CA THR A 52 -0.28 -4.22 7.90
C THR A 52 -0.26 -5.47 7.02
N THR A 53 -1.34 -6.24 7.03
CA THR A 53 -1.45 -7.45 6.21
C THR A 53 -1.37 -7.12 4.72
N ASP A 54 -2.12 -6.11 4.29
CA ASP A 54 -2.13 -5.72 2.88
C ASP A 54 -0.77 -5.17 2.44
N LEU A 55 -0.12 -4.40 3.30
CA LEU A 55 1.21 -3.88 2.98
C LEU A 55 2.23 -5.01 2.86
N ALA A 56 2.14 -6.02 3.71
CA ALA A 56 3.02 -7.19 3.63
C ALA A 56 2.82 -7.92 2.30
N GLU A 57 1.57 -8.09 1.88
CA GLU A 57 1.27 -8.71 0.58
C GLU A 57 1.83 -7.88 -0.58
N LEU A 58 1.68 -6.57 -0.52
CA LEU A 58 2.19 -5.69 -1.57
C LEU A 58 3.71 -5.75 -1.64
N LYS A 59 4.39 -5.84 -0.50
CA LYS A 59 5.84 -6.03 -0.48
C LYS A 59 6.24 -7.36 -1.09
N ARG A 60 5.51 -8.42 -0.74
CA ARG A 60 5.78 -9.76 -1.26
C ARG A 60 5.62 -9.80 -2.77
N LYS A 61 4.65 -9.07 -3.31
CA LYS A 61 4.42 -9.00 -4.76
C LYS A 61 5.37 -8.06 -5.47
N GLY A 62 6.20 -7.33 -4.74
CA GLY A 62 7.18 -6.45 -5.33
C GLY A 62 6.70 -5.03 -5.62
N TYR A 63 5.52 -4.64 -5.14
CA TYR A 63 5.02 -3.28 -5.35
C TYR A 63 5.63 -2.28 -4.38
N LEU A 64 5.96 -2.70 -3.18
CA LEU A 64 6.49 -1.83 -2.15
C LEU A 64 7.86 -2.29 -1.70
N GLN A 65 8.59 -1.36 -1.14
CA GLN A 65 9.92 -1.59 -0.63
C GLN A 65 10.05 -0.87 0.70
N SER A 66 10.51 -1.58 1.72
CA SER A 66 10.76 -0.98 3.02
C SER A 66 12.05 -0.21 3.04
N LYS A 67 12.04 0.86 3.78
CA LYS A 67 13.24 1.64 4.01
C LYS A 67 13.88 1.24 5.32
#